data_fada543a6d4848c4fb39dc74fb2a672a
#
_entry.id   fada543a6d4848c4fb39dc74fb2a672a
#
_cell.length_a   1.000
_cell.length_b   1.000
_cell.length_c   1.000
_cell.angle_alpha   90.00
_cell.angle_beta   90.00
_cell.angle_gamma   90.00
#
_symmetry.space_group_name_H-M   'P 1'
#
loop_
_entity.id
_entity.type
_entity.pdbx_description
1 polymer ?
#
loop_
_entity_poly.entity_id
_entity_poly.type
_entity_poly.pdbx_seq_one_letter_code
_entity_poly.pdbx_strand_id
1 'polypeptide(L)' 'MTLTKQQLHTTAVNYMPRMGGFASKLAAAYLHADGDNQKRIEGAFMHLFERAYRMWHKEEANEL' A
#
# COMPACT_ATOMS: atom_id res chain seq x y z
N MET A 1 5.50 10.49 6.96
CA MET A 1 5.43 9.25 7.78
C MET A 1 5.93 8.07 6.96
N THR A 2 6.75 7.23 7.56
CA THR A 2 7.26 6.04 6.89
C THR A 2 6.54 4.81 7.44
N LEU A 3 5.96 4.03 6.56
CA LEU A 3 5.23 2.83 6.96
C LEU A 3 6.20 1.67 7.28
N THR A 4 5.83 0.86 8.26
CA THR A 4 6.56 -0.37 8.53
C THR A 4 6.27 -1.41 7.44
N LYS A 5 7.09 -2.46 7.38
CA LYS A 5 6.89 -3.54 6.41
C LYS A 5 5.49 -4.14 6.55
N GLN A 6 5.05 -4.35 7.77
CA GLN A 6 3.72 -4.91 8.02
C GLN A 6 2.62 -3.96 7.54
N GLN A 7 2.76 -2.67 7.79
CA GLN A 7 1.79 -1.69 7.33
C GLN A 7 1.72 -1.63 5.80
N LEU A 8 2.87 -1.71 5.14
CA LEU A 8 2.91 -1.76 3.68
C LEU A 8 2.17 -2.98 3.15
N HIS A 9 2.43 -4.15 3.73
CA HIS A 9 1.77 -5.39 3.31
C HIS A 9 0.26 -5.35 3.54
N THR A 10 -0.18 -4.95 4.73
CA THR A 10 -1.62 -4.91 5.02
C THR A 10 -2.35 -3.90 4.15
N THR A 11 -1.73 -2.76 3.87
CA THR A 11 -2.30 -1.76 2.97
C THR A 11 -2.44 -2.31 1.55
N ALA A 12 -1.40 -2.98 1.07
CA ALA A 12 -1.41 -3.57 -0.27
C ALA A 12 -2.47 -4.66 -0.41
N VAL A 13 -2.71 -5.45 0.63
CA VAL A 13 -3.69 -6.52 0.59
C VAL A 13 -5.12 -5.98 0.74
N ASN A 14 -5.32 -5.07 1.67
CA ASN A 14 -6.68 -4.73 2.13
C ASN A 14 -7.26 -3.47 1.49
N TYR A 15 -6.44 -2.54 1.04
CA TYR A 15 -6.98 -1.28 0.57
C TYR A 15 -6.59 -0.92 -0.86
N MET A 16 -5.32 -1.05 -1.23
CA MET A 16 -4.85 -0.62 -2.55
C MET A 16 -5.60 -1.27 -3.72
N PRO A 17 -6.07 -2.55 -3.63
CA PRO A 17 -6.87 -3.11 -4.71
C PRO A 17 -8.16 -2.35 -4.99
N ARG A 18 -8.61 -1.53 -4.04
CA ARG A 18 -9.83 -0.73 -4.18
C ARG A 18 -9.57 0.66 -4.76
N MET A 19 -8.32 1.02 -5.01
CA MET A 19 -7.93 2.37 -5.41
C MET A 19 -7.82 2.60 -6.92
N GLY A 20 -8.29 1.64 -7.71
CA GLY A 20 -8.21 1.73 -9.17
C GLY A 20 -7.11 0.87 -9.75
N GLY A 21 -6.97 0.89 -11.07
CA GLY A 21 -6.15 -0.06 -11.81
C GLY A 21 -4.67 0.00 -11.47
N PHE A 22 -4.09 1.21 -11.41
CA PHE A 22 -2.65 1.34 -11.15
C PHE A 22 -2.29 0.86 -9.75
N ALA A 23 -3.00 1.36 -8.75
CA ALA A 23 -2.71 1.00 -7.36
C ALA A 23 -2.94 -0.50 -7.12
N SER A 24 -3.98 -1.06 -7.71
CA SER A 24 -4.27 -2.49 -7.62
C SER A 24 -3.14 -3.33 -8.19
N LYS A 25 -2.66 -2.97 -9.37
CA LYS A 25 -1.57 -3.71 -10.03
C LYS A 25 -0.24 -3.52 -9.32
N LEU A 26 0.02 -2.32 -8.81
CA LEU A 26 1.22 -2.04 -8.04
C LEU A 26 1.24 -2.87 -6.75
N ALA A 27 0.10 -2.94 -6.06
CA ALA A 27 -0.01 -3.75 -4.85
C ALA A 27 0.24 -5.23 -5.15
N ALA A 28 -0.33 -5.75 -6.23
CA ALA A 28 -0.09 -7.13 -6.64
C ALA A 28 1.39 -7.37 -6.95
N ALA A 29 2.00 -6.46 -7.70
CA ALA A 29 3.42 -6.56 -8.02
C ALA A 29 4.27 -6.55 -6.74
N TYR A 30 3.94 -5.67 -5.80
CA TYR A 30 4.66 -5.57 -4.54
C TYR A 30 4.57 -6.88 -3.75
N LEU A 31 3.37 -7.45 -3.65
CA LEU A 31 3.16 -8.68 -2.88
C LEU A 31 3.85 -9.89 -3.51
N HIS A 32 4.04 -9.88 -4.83
CA HIS A 32 4.73 -10.96 -5.55
C HIS A 32 6.23 -10.73 -5.73
N ALA A 33 6.72 -9.54 -5.40
CA ALA A 33 8.13 -9.21 -5.60
C ALA A 33 9.01 -9.84 -4.53
N ASP A 34 10.26 -10.11 -4.91
CA ASP A 34 11.29 -10.52 -3.94
C ASP A 34 11.69 -9.30 -3.08
N GLY A 35 12.55 -9.53 -2.08
CA GLY A 35 12.93 -8.48 -1.14
C GLY A 35 13.56 -7.27 -1.81
N ASP A 36 14.43 -7.47 -2.79
CA ASP A 36 15.09 -6.37 -3.49
C ASP A 36 14.11 -5.55 -4.28
N ASN A 37 13.21 -6.20 -5.01
CA ASN A 37 12.21 -5.50 -5.80
C ASN A 37 11.15 -4.83 -4.91
N GLN A 38 10.81 -5.43 -3.77
CA GLN A 38 9.93 -4.76 -2.81
C GLN A 38 10.55 -3.45 -2.32
N LYS A 39 11.85 -3.45 -2.01
CA LYS A 39 12.54 -2.23 -1.59
C LYS A 39 12.51 -1.16 -2.67
N ARG A 40 12.68 -1.56 -3.93
CA ARG A 40 12.62 -0.62 -5.05
C ARG A 40 11.23 0.00 -5.19
N ILE A 41 10.19 -0.82 -5.05
CA ILE A 41 8.81 -0.32 -5.10
C ILE A 41 8.55 0.61 -3.91
N GLU A 42 8.99 0.22 -2.71
CA GLU A 42 8.85 1.06 -1.52
C GLU A 42 9.50 2.43 -1.72
N GLY A 43 10.72 2.44 -2.23
CA GLY A 43 11.44 3.69 -2.46
C GLY A 43 10.78 4.57 -3.51
N ALA A 44 10.28 3.97 -4.59
CA ALA A 44 9.68 4.74 -5.68
C ALA A 44 8.26 5.21 -5.37
N PHE A 45 7.50 4.44 -4.58
CA PHE A 45 6.07 4.67 -4.43
C PHE A 45 5.62 4.80 -2.97
N MET A 46 6.54 5.11 -2.06
CA MET A 46 6.20 5.24 -0.64
C MET A 46 5.05 6.24 -0.42
N HIS A 47 5.02 7.33 -1.17
CA HIS A 47 3.94 8.32 -1.04
C HIS A 47 2.58 7.74 -1.36
N LEU A 48 2.50 6.85 -2.35
CA LEU A 48 1.25 6.20 -2.71
C LEU A 48 0.79 5.26 -1.60
N PHE A 49 1.72 4.47 -1.03
CA PHE A 49 1.40 3.59 0.08
C PHE A 49 0.94 4.38 1.31
N GLU A 50 1.62 5.48 1.61
CA GLU A 50 1.24 6.33 2.75
C GLU A 50 -0.14 6.93 2.55
N ARG A 51 -0.43 7.40 1.33
CA ARG A 51 -1.74 7.94 1.01
C ARG A 51 -2.83 6.89 1.16
N ALA A 52 -2.59 5.69 0.66
CA ALA A 52 -3.52 4.59 0.76
C ALA A 52 -3.77 4.23 2.23
N TYR A 53 -2.71 4.14 3.01
CA TYR A 53 -2.81 3.84 4.43
C TYR A 53 -3.67 4.86 5.18
N ARG A 54 -3.43 6.15 4.92
CA ARG A 54 -4.19 7.23 5.57
C ARG A 54 -5.66 7.20 5.15
N MET A 55 -5.93 7.00 3.87
CA MET A 55 -7.29 6.92 3.37
C MET A 55 -8.04 5.74 3.97
N TRP A 56 -7.38 4.59 4.06
CA TRP A 56 -7.96 3.39 4.63
C TRP A 56 -8.37 3.61 6.08
N HIS A 57 -7.46 4.12 6.89
CA HIS A 57 -7.75 4.35 8.32
C HIS A 57 -8.78 5.46 8.53
N LYS A 58 -8.79 6.46 7.67
CA LYS A 58 -9.80 7.51 7.73
C LYS A 58 -11.19 6.94 7.43
N GLU A 59 -11.30 6.09 6.42
CA GLU A 59 -12.57 5.46 6.07
C GLU A 59 -13.07 4.57 7.21
N GLU A 60 -12.19 3.78 7.81
CA GLU A 60 -12.57 2.93 8.94
C GLU A 60 -13.07 3.77 10.11
N ALA A 61 -12.40 4.88 10.41
CA ALA A 61 -12.83 5.78 11.48
C ALA A 61 -14.20 6.39 11.20
N ASN A 62 -14.49 6.68 9.93
CA ASN A 62 -15.77 7.29 9.54
C ASN A 62 -16.93 6.30 9.52
N GLU A 63 -16.66 5.01 9.48
CA GLU A 63 -17.69 3.98 9.54
C GLU A 63 -18.26 3.78 10.94
N LEU A 64 -17.57 4.31 11.93
CA LEU A 64 -18.01 4.22 13.32
C LEU A 64 -18.95 5.40 13.68
#